data_6ce1cb70a6ce830aaa1aafdfbedfdb04
#
_entry.id   6ce1cb70a6ce830aaa1aafdfbedfdb04
#
_cell.length_a   1.000
_cell.length_b   1.000
_cell.length_c   1.000
_cell.angle_alpha   90.00
_cell.angle_beta   90.00
_cell.angle_gamma   90.00
#
_symmetry.space_group_name_H-M   'P 1'
#
loop_
_entity.id
_entity.type
_entity.pdbx_description
1 polymer ?
#
loop_
_entity_poly.entity_id
_entity_poly.type
_entity_poly.pdbx_seq_one_letter_code
_entity_poly.pdbx_strand_id
1 'polypeptide(L)'
;LLESTGVAGRPQAYFREPDESLWADRWQLPRTPDRAFDYADYVRAARAAGTTENGVFGAKLMWGTLDEVVDKLGKVYPDLAGADIKLLNRAFGRTRFVYLRRDDVLAQAVSWVRAEQTSTWYVGGSGEIGGTGGNGLAPRFDPDRIGQLTQTIDEHNAAWAEWFASFDIQPHLVRYEELDTDVVGVTRGILEFLGLDLPIGRAIVPRHKRQADELNGQWIDRYRAGFTNGP
;
A
#
# COMPACT_ATOMS: atom_id res chain seq x y z
N LEU A 1 8.64 2.44 7.82
CA LEU A 1 10.06 2.39 7.44
C LEU A 1 10.50 3.65 6.71
N LEU A 2 10.02 3.90 5.49
CA LEU A 2 10.43 5.07 4.69
C LEU A 2 10.16 6.39 5.42
N GLU A 3 9.01 6.53 6.08
CA GLU A 3 8.67 7.71 6.86
C GLU A 3 9.68 8.02 7.98
N SER A 4 10.25 6.98 8.64
CA SER A 4 11.25 7.19 9.69
C SER A 4 12.58 7.75 9.18
N THR A 5 12.87 7.61 7.90
CA THR A 5 14.06 8.19 7.28
C THR A 5 14.00 9.72 7.21
N GLY A 6 12.79 10.29 7.16
CA GLY A 6 12.56 11.73 7.04
C GLY A 6 12.84 12.32 5.65
N VAL A 7 13.24 11.49 4.67
CA VAL A 7 13.65 11.96 3.32
C VAL A 7 12.89 11.29 2.17
N ALA A 8 12.18 10.20 2.43
CA ALA A 8 11.49 9.40 1.40
C ALA A 8 9.97 9.61 1.37
N GLY A 9 9.51 10.80 1.77
CA GLY A 9 8.10 11.09 1.90
C GLY A 9 7.46 10.43 3.12
N ARG A 10 6.14 10.57 3.23
CA ARG A 10 5.30 9.93 4.25
C ARG A 10 4.26 9.05 3.58
N PRO A 11 4.65 7.85 3.07
CA PRO A 11 3.77 7.01 2.27
C PRO A 11 2.62 6.44 3.09
N GLN A 12 1.42 6.92 2.80
CA GLN A 12 0.15 6.43 3.33
C GLN A 12 -0.78 6.09 2.18
N ALA A 13 -1.87 5.36 2.46
CA ALA A 13 -2.90 5.04 1.47
C ALA A 13 -3.87 6.23 1.29
N TYR A 14 -3.35 7.36 0.83
CA TYR A 14 -4.14 8.58 0.66
C TYR A 14 -5.28 8.43 -0.34
N PHE A 15 -5.12 7.58 -1.35
CA PHE A 15 -5.99 7.51 -2.52
C PHE A 15 -6.89 6.26 -2.53
N ARG A 16 -7.00 5.54 -1.42
CA ARG A 16 -7.95 4.45 -1.29
C ARG A 16 -9.36 5.04 -1.07
N GLU A 17 -10.28 4.81 -1.99
CA GLU A 17 -11.60 5.44 -2.02
C GLU A 17 -12.35 5.40 -0.68
N PRO A 18 -12.42 4.29 0.06
CA PRO A 18 -13.10 4.28 1.35
C PRO A 18 -12.51 5.24 2.39
N ASP A 19 -11.23 5.60 2.25
CA ASP A 19 -10.52 6.45 3.20
C ASP A 19 -10.45 7.92 2.76
N GLU A 20 -10.67 8.22 1.48
CA GLU A 20 -10.54 9.59 0.95
C GLU A 20 -11.40 10.60 1.72
N SER A 21 -12.62 10.21 2.08
CA SER A 21 -13.49 11.10 2.86
C SER A 21 -12.94 11.39 4.25
N LEU A 22 -12.34 10.40 4.91
CA LEU A 22 -11.72 10.57 6.22
C LEU A 22 -10.45 11.42 6.15
N TRP A 23 -9.66 11.28 5.08
CA TRP A 23 -8.51 12.15 4.83
C TRP A 23 -8.94 13.58 4.55
N ALA A 24 -9.96 13.78 3.71
CA ALA A 24 -10.49 15.10 3.41
C ALA A 24 -11.03 15.81 4.67
N ASP A 25 -11.70 15.10 5.56
CA ASP A 25 -12.16 15.63 6.85
C ASP A 25 -10.97 15.98 7.77
N ARG A 26 -9.95 15.12 7.83
CA ARG A 26 -8.72 15.39 8.59
C ARG A 26 -7.99 16.63 8.11
N TRP A 27 -7.98 16.89 6.81
CA TRP A 27 -7.37 18.07 6.21
C TRP A 27 -8.33 19.26 6.12
N GLN A 28 -9.56 19.13 6.64
CA GLN A 28 -10.57 20.20 6.67
C GLN A 28 -10.88 20.76 5.28
N LEU A 29 -10.93 19.89 4.27
CA LEU A 29 -11.27 20.31 2.92
C LEU A 29 -12.71 20.81 2.85
N PRO A 30 -12.99 21.89 2.11
CA PRO A 30 -14.35 22.35 1.87
C PRO A 30 -15.21 21.24 1.27
N ARG A 31 -16.44 21.12 1.79
CA ARG A 31 -17.44 20.16 1.32
C ARG A 31 -18.57 20.86 0.61
N THR A 32 -19.04 20.27 -0.47
CA THR A 32 -20.29 20.63 -1.10
C THR A 32 -21.50 20.13 -0.27
N PRO A 33 -22.74 20.58 -0.52
CA PRO A 33 -23.91 20.11 0.21
C PRO A 33 -24.15 18.59 0.16
N ASP A 34 -23.75 17.94 -0.94
CA ASP A 34 -23.75 16.48 -1.13
C ASP A 34 -22.50 15.78 -0.56
N ARG A 35 -21.72 16.49 0.26
CA ARG A 35 -20.52 16.02 0.95
C ARG A 35 -19.34 15.67 0.03
N ALA A 36 -19.37 16.02 -1.24
CA ALA A 36 -18.22 15.90 -2.15
C ALA A 36 -17.16 16.95 -1.83
N PHE A 37 -15.97 16.76 -2.35
CA PHE A 37 -14.85 17.71 -2.27
C PHE A 37 -14.21 17.86 -3.66
N ASP A 38 -13.54 19.00 -3.87
CA ASP A 38 -12.76 19.21 -5.08
C ASP A 38 -11.53 18.29 -5.08
N TYR A 39 -11.36 17.47 -6.12
CA TYR A 39 -10.29 16.48 -6.15
C TYR A 39 -8.91 17.10 -6.40
N ALA A 40 -8.84 18.28 -7.04
CA ALA A 40 -7.58 19.01 -7.18
C ALA A 40 -7.10 19.55 -5.81
N ASP A 41 -8.04 20.00 -4.97
CA ASP A 41 -7.75 20.39 -3.58
C ASP A 41 -7.31 19.18 -2.76
N TYR A 42 -7.95 18.05 -2.94
CA TYR A 42 -7.59 16.80 -2.30
C TYR A 42 -6.15 16.37 -2.64
N VAL A 43 -5.80 16.36 -3.92
CA VAL A 43 -4.44 16.02 -4.39
C VAL A 43 -3.40 16.97 -3.78
N ARG A 44 -3.71 18.28 -3.70
CA ARG A 44 -2.81 19.26 -3.07
C ARG A 44 -2.61 18.97 -1.59
N ALA A 45 -3.68 18.67 -0.86
CA ALA A 45 -3.62 18.33 0.56
C ALA A 45 -2.86 17.02 0.81
N ALA A 46 -3.11 15.98 0.00
CA ALA A 46 -2.39 14.71 0.06
C ALA A 46 -0.88 14.91 -0.16
N ARG A 47 -0.51 15.72 -1.16
CA ARG A 47 0.90 16.09 -1.41
C ARG A 47 1.51 16.81 -0.21
N ALA A 48 0.83 17.80 0.35
CA ALA A 48 1.32 18.51 1.52
C ALA A 48 1.53 17.57 2.71
N ALA A 49 0.59 16.66 2.96
CA ALA A 49 0.67 15.70 4.05
C ALA A 49 1.77 14.64 3.85
N GLY A 50 1.95 14.17 2.61
CA GLY A 50 2.87 13.09 2.25
C GLY A 50 4.29 13.54 1.91
N THR A 51 4.58 14.87 1.89
CA THR A 51 5.88 15.41 1.49
C THR A 51 6.77 15.63 2.72
N THR A 52 8.04 15.23 2.62
CA THR A 52 9.10 15.53 3.59
C THR A 52 9.79 16.86 3.26
N GLU A 53 10.57 17.42 4.21
CA GLU A 53 11.22 18.73 4.08
C GLU A 53 12.10 18.89 2.84
N ASN A 54 12.69 17.79 2.35
CA ASN A 54 13.47 17.76 1.11
C ASN A 54 12.63 17.76 -0.18
N GLY A 55 11.30 17.90 -0.06
CA GLY A 55 10.37 17.98 -1.19
C GLY A 55 9.94 16.63 -1.78
N VAL A 56 10.33 15.51 -1.19
CA VAL A 56 9.93 14.18 -1.65
C VAL A 56 8.54 13.82 -1.13
N PHE A 57 7.61 13.56 -2.04
CA PHE A 57 6.28 13.04 -1.75
C PHE A 57 6.30 11.51 -1.78
N GLY A 58 5.61 10.88 -0.84
CA GLY A 58 5.42 9.43 -0.80
C GLY A 58 3.94 9.06 -0.63
N ALA A 59 3.46 8.12 -1.43
CA ALA A 59 2.13 7.52 -1.29
C ALA A 59 2.21 6.01 -1.47
N LYS A 60 1.23 5.30 -0.89
CA LYS A 60 1.02 3.86 -1.09
C LYS A 60 -0.19 3.67 -1.98
N LEU A 61 -0.01 2.95 -3.08
CA LEU A 61 -1.08 2.50 -3.97
C LEU A 61 -1.18 0.98 -3.91
N MET A 62 -2.40 0.47 -3.92
CA MET A 62 -2.72 -0.94 -4.09
C MET A 62 -3.30 -1.14 -5.49
N TRP A 63 -3.21 -2.35 -6.04
CA TRP A 63 -3.97 -2.65 -7.25
C TRP A 63 -5.47 -2.39 -7.00
N GLY A 64 -6.20 -1.99 -7.99
CA GLY A 64 -7.59 -1.54 -7.85
C GLY A 64 -7.77 -0.09 -7.39
N THR A 65 -6.74 0.49 -6.74
CA THR A 65 -6.73 1.94 -6.41
C THR A 65 -6.12 2.76 -7.55
N LEU A 66 -5.23 2.16 -8.34
CA LEU A 66 -4.50 2.88 -9.40
C LEU A 66 -5.45 3.43 -10.47
N ASP A 67 -6.36 2.60 -10.98
CA ASP A 67 -7.34 3.00 -12.01
C ASP A 67 -8.23 4.12 -11.51
N GLU A 68 -8.71 4.02 -10.25
CA GLU A 68 -9.53 5.07 -9.62
C GLU A 68 -8.78 6.40 -9.52
N VAL A 69 -7.51 6.36 -9.14
CA VAL A 69 -6.66 7.57 -9.04
C VAL A 69 -6.45 8.18 -10.42
N VAL A 70 -6.13 7.37 -11.42
CA VAL A 70 -5.90 7.83 -12.80
C VAL A 70 -7.17 8.44 -13.39
N ASP A 71 -8.33 7.79 -13.20
CA ASP A 71 -9.62 8.32 -13.65
C ASP A 71 -9.96 9.66 -12.98
N LYS A 72 -9.76 9.77 -11.68
CA LYS A 72 -10.00 11.01 -10.93
C LYS A 72 -9.02 12.12 -11.36
N LEU A 73 -7.74 11.77 -11.57
CA LEU A 73 -6.75 12.71 -12.09
C LEU A 73 -7.07 13.13 -13.53
N GLY A 74 -7.61 12.24 -14.37
CA GLY A 74 -8.07 12.57 -15.71
C GLY A 74 -9.20 13.61 -15.72
N LYS A 75 -10.04 13.64 -14.69
CA LYS A 75 -11.05 14.70 -14.51
C LYS A 75 -10.44 16.04 -14.08
N VAL A 76 -9.34 16.01 -13.31
CA VAL A 76 -8.60 17.22 -12.89
C VAL A 76 -7.74 17.76 -14.04
N TYR A 77 -7.19 16.89 -14.89
CA TYR A 77 -6.31 17.21 -16.01
C TYR A 77 -6.85 16.58 -17.32
N PRO A 78 -7.94 17.11 -17.89
CA PRO A 78 -8.65 16.47 -19.01
C PRO A 78 -7.81 16.32 -20.29
N ASP A 79 -6.83 17.19 -20.47
CA ASP A 79 -5.85 17.16 -21.57
C ASP A 79 -4.89 15.96 -21.50
N LEU A 80 -4.80 15.29 -20.36
CA LEU A 80 -3.96 14.12 -20.12
C LEU A 80 -4.78 12.83 -19.88
N ALA A 81 -6.10 12.88 -20.01
CA ALA A 81 -6.94 11.71 -19.77
C ALA A 81 -6.49 10.50 -20.61
N GLY A 82 -6.37 9.33 -19.97
CA GLY A 82 -5.86 8.10 -20.58
C GLY A 82 -4.33 8.02 -20.74
N ALA A 83 -3.59 8.96 -20.16
CA ALA A 83 -2.13 8.96 -20.17
C ALA A 83 -1.58 8.85 -18.72
N ASP A 84 -1.71 7.67 -18.11
CA ASP A 84 -1.46 7.38 -16.68
C ASP A 84 -0.18 8.02 -16.13
N ILE A 85 0.94 7.73 -16.76
CA ILE A 85 2.25 8.25 -16.31
C ILE A 85 2.33 9.77 -16.40
N LYS A 86 1.72 10.36 -17.43
CA LYS A 86 1.67 11.82 -17.56
C LYS A 86 0.77 12.44 -16.49
N LEU A 87 -0.36 11.80 -16.17
CA LEU A 87 -1.25 12.20 -15.09
C LEU A 87 -0.54 12.13 -13.73
N LEU A 88 0.11 11.00 -13.43
CA LEU A 88 0.87 10.82 -12.19
C LEU A 88 2.01 11.85 -12.08
N ASN A 89 2.77 12.05 -13.16
CA ASN A 89 3.84 13.04 -13.18
C ASN A 89 3.31 14.49 -13.08
N ARG A 90 2.15 14.78 -13.65
CA ARG A 90 1.52 16.10 -13.51
C ARG A 90 1.06 16.36 -12.08
N ALA A 91 0.46 15.36 -11.46
CA ALA A 91 -0.08 15.45 -10.10
C ALA A 91 1.03 15.45 -9.02
N PHE A 92 2.05 14.60 -9.18
CA PHE A 92 3.00 14.29 -8.11
C PHE A 92 4.46 14.64 -8.44
N GLY A 93 4.76 15.07 -9.66
CA GLY A 93 6.12 15.31 -10.14
C GLY A 93 6.75 14.04 -10.68
N ARG A 94 8.07 14.04 -10.88
CA ARG A 94 8.80 12.87 -11.36
C ARG A 94 8.59 11.68 -10.42
N THR A 95 7.86 10.68 -10.91
CA THR A 95 7.46 9.53 -10.13
C THR A 95 8.45 8.37 -10.28
N ARG A 96 8.80 7.72 -9.19
CA ARG A 96 9.53 6.45 -9.14
C ARG A 96 8.70 5.42 -8.39
N PHE A 97 8.77 4.17 -8.80
CA PHE A 97 7.95 3.09 -8.26
C PHE A 97 8.80 2.12 -7.45
N VAL A 98 8.39 1.89 -6.21
CA VAL A 98 8.89 0.81 -5.35
C VAL A 98 7.78 -0.23 -5.27
N TYR A 99 8.04 -1.41 -5.79
CA TYR A 99 7.07 -2.50 -5.85
C TYR A 99 7.33 -3.48 -4.72
N LEU A 100 6.50 -3.42 -3.68
CA LEU A 100 6.52 -4.37 -2.57
C LEU A 100 5.68 -5.58 -2.94
N ARG A 101 6.32 -6.75 -3.00
CA ARG A 101 5.69 -8.02 -3.30
C ARG A 101 5.99 -9.04 -2.20
N ARG A 102 5.05 -9.93 -1.95
CA ARG A 102 5.26 -11.11 -1.13
C ARG A 102 5.28 -12.35 -2.01
N ASP A 103 6.35 -13.16 -1.93
CA ASP A 103 6.49 -14.37 -2.75
C ASP A 103 5.61 -15.51 -2.21
N ASP A 104 5.44 -15.63 -0.88
CA ASP A 104 4.48 -16.55 -0.27
C ASP A 104 3.04 -15.98 -0.33
N VAL A 105 2.40 -16.16 -1.50
CA VAL A 105 1.03 -15.70 -1.76
C VAL A 105 0.02 -16.34 -0.82
N LEU A 106 0.18 -17.62 -0.48
CA LEU A 106 -0.70 -18.31 0.45
C LEU A 106 -0.62 -17.70 1.85
N ALA A 107 0.58 -17.42 2.34
CA ALA A 107 0.75 -16.75 3.63
C ALA A 107 0.20 -15.31 3.63
N GLN A 108 0.23 -14.63 2.47
CA GLN A 108 -0.41 -13.32 2.31
C GLN A 108 -1.94 -13.45 2.38
N ALA A 109 -2.54 -14.42 1.67
CA ALA A 109 -3.97 -14.68 1.66
C ALA A 109 -4.49 -15.04 3.07
N VAL A 110 -3.79 -15.91 3.79
CA VAL A 110 -4.13 -16.25 5.18
C VAL A 110 -4.11 -15.00 6.08
N SER A 111 -3.08 -14.17 5.95
CA SER A 111 -2.99 -12.92 6.70
C SER A 111 -4.14 -11.95 6.35
N TRP A 112 -4.53 -11.92 5.09
CA TRP A 112 -5.63 -11.07 4.61
C TRP A 112 -6.99 -11.54 5.16
N VAL A 113 -7.30 -12.85 5.08
CA VAL A 113 -8.54 -13.40 5.68
C VAL A 113 -8.65 -13.02 7.15
N ARG A 114 -7.57 -13.16 7.89
CA ARG A 114 -7.54 -12.79 9.31
C ARG A 114 -7.80 -11.30 9.53
N ALA A 115 -7.19 -10.45 8.73
CA ALA A 115 -7.40 -9.00 8.81
C ALA A 115 -8.85 -8.62 8.50
N GLU A 116 -9.48 -9.23 7.48
CA GLU A 116 -10.91 -9.03 7.18
C GLU A 116 -11.81 -9.42 8.36
N GLN A 117 -11.57 -10.60 8.94
CA GLN A 117 -12.41 -11.13 10.01
C GLN A 117 -12.24 -10.38 11.33
N THR A 118 -11.03 -9.92 11.65
CA THR A 118 -10.74 -9.24 12.91
C THR A 118 -10.76 -7.72 12.82
N SER A 119 -10.88 -7.15 11.62
CA SER A 119 -10.70 -5.72 11.34
C SER A 119 -9.34 -5.17 11.81
N THR A 120 -8.32 -6.04 11.91
CA THR A 120 -6.96 -5.66 12.33
C THR A 120 -6.00 -5.82 11.16
N TRP A 121 -5.71 -4.72 10.49
CA TRP A 121 -4.84 -4.69 9.31
C TRP A 121 -3.37 -4.49 9.65
N TYR A 122 -3.08 -3.91 10.80
CA TYR A 122 -1.72 -3.70 11.31
C TYR A 122 -1.72 -3.51 12.83
N VAL A 123 -0.58 -3.79 13.45
CA VAL A 123 -0.38 -3.63 14.88
C VAL A 123 0.71 -2.57 15.12
N GLY A 124 0.41 -1.60 15.99
CA GLY A 124 1.29 -0.45 16.25
C GLY A 124 1.05 0.67 15.24
N GLY A 125 1.87 1.71 15.31
CA GLY A 125 1.69 2.94 14.54
C GLY A 125 0.74 3.92 15.21
N SER A 126 0.62 5.11 14.61
CA SER A 126 -0.31 6.15 15.03
C SER A 126 -0.66 7.04 13.84
N GLY A 127 -1.87 7.55 13.81
CA GLY A 127 -2.30 8.49 12.77
C GLY A 127 -2.74 7.87 11.45
N GLU A 128 -2.76 6.55 11.32
CA GLU A 128 -3.36 5.84 10.20
C GLU A 128 -4.88 5.99 10.21
N ILE A 129 -5.46 5.93 9.02
CA ILE A 129 -6.91 5.84 8.83
C ILE A 129 -7.27 4.36 8.63
N GLY A 130 -8.22 3.89 9.46
CA GLY A 130 -8.74 2.52 9.41
C GLY A 130 -7.80 1.43 9.92
N GLY A 131 -8.37 0.32 10.33
CA GLY A 131 -7.65 -0.95 10.49
C GLY A 131 -6.82 -1.19 11.74
N THR A 132 -6.85 -0.33 12.76
CA THR A 132 -6.12 -0.52 14.02
C THR A 132 -6.98 -1.06 15.17
N GLY A 133 -8.28 -0.93 15.07
CA GLY A 133 -9.21 -1.37 16.11
C GLY A 133 -9.79 -2.74 15.77
N GLY A 134 -9.28 -3.79 16.39
CA GLY A 134 -9.89 -5.11 16.27
C GLY A 134 -11.35 -5.11 16.76
N ASN A 135 -12.19 -5.92 16.15
CA ASN A 135 -13.57 -6.13 16.55
C ASN A 135 -13.74 -7.14 17.70
N GLY A 136 -12.63 -7.64 18.24
CA GLY A 136 -12.62 -8.63 19.31
C GLY A 136 -13.05 -10.04 18.91
N LEU A 137 -13.31 -10.28 17.63
CA LEU A 137 -13.72 -11.59 17.14
C LEU A 137 -12.49 -12.50 16.95
N ALA A 138 -12.62 -13.76 17.36
CA ALA A 138 -11.64 -14.77 17.07
C ALA A 138 -11.74 -15.16 15.58
N PRO A 139 -10.62 -15.16 14.84
CA PRO A 139 -10.65 -15.51 13.43
C PRO A 139 -10.95 -17.01 13.25
N ARG A 140 -11.63 -17.36 12.14
CA ARG A 140 -12.02 -18.72 11.79
C ARG A 140 -11.35 -19.15 10.49
N PHE A 141 -10.90 -20.38 10.43
CA PHE A 141 -10.34 -20.95 9.22
C PHE A 141 -11.40 -21.05 8.12
N ASP A 142 -11.16 -20.42 6.99
CA ASP A 142 -12.02 -20.37 5.82
C ASP A 142 -11.21 -20.71 4.57
N PRO A 143 -11.17 -21.98 4.16
CA PRO A 143 -10.36 -22.41 3.02
C PRO A 143 -10.84 -21.82 1.69
N ASP A 144 -12.15 -21.64 1.51
CA ASP A 144 -12.71 -21.08 0.28
C ASP A 144 -12.29 -19.62 0.12
N ARG A 145 -12.35 -18.84 1.22
CA ARG A 145 -11.91 -17.46 1.22
C ARG A 145 -10.39 -17.33 1.02
N ILE A 146 -9.61 -18.23 1.61
CA ILE A 146 -8.15 -18.30 1.40
C ILE A 146 -7.85 -18.55 -0.09
N GLY A 147 -8.55 -19.51 -0.72
CA GLY A 147 -8.40 -19.81 -2.15
C GLY A 147 -8.73 -18.61 -3.04
N GLN A 148 -9.87 -17.96 -2.80
CA GLN A 148 -10.27 -16.75 -3.52
C GLN A 148 -9.22 -15.63 -3.42
N LEU A 149 -8.71 -15.37 -2.20
CA LEU A 149 -7.72 -14.32 -2.00
C LEU A 149 -6.36 -14.69 -2.59
N THR A 150 -5.98 -15.96 -2.58
CA THR A 150 -4.77 -16.43 -3.28
C THR A 150 -4.85 -16.09 -4.76
N GLN A 151 -5.96 -16.43 -5.42
CA GLN A 151 -6.18 -16.08 -6.82
C GLN A 151 -6.17 -14.55 -7.04
N THR A 152 -6.88 -13.80 -6.21
CA THR A 152 -6.92 -12.32 -6.29
C THR A 152 -5.52 -11.71 -6.18
N ILE A 153 -4.67 -12.21 -5.28
CA ILE A 153 -3.29 -11.70 -5.13
C ILE A 153 -2.46 -12.01 -6.37
N ASP A 154 -2.60 -13.22 -6.95
CA ASP A 154 -1.90 -13.59 -8.18
C ASP A 154 -2.35 -12.71 -9.36
N GLU A 155 -3.65 -12.46 -9.49
CA GLU A 155 -4.21 -11.55 -10.50
C GLU A 155 -3.66 -10.13 -10.32
N HIS A 156 -3.60 -9.59 -9.09
CA HIS A 156 -3.04 -8.28 -8.81
C HIS A 156 -1.54 -8.22 -9.11
N ASN A 157 -0.78 -9.27 -8.79
CA ASN A 157 0.65 -9.34 -9.10
C ASN A 157 0.89 -9.35 -10.61
N ALA A 158 0.09 -10.11 -11.37
CA ALA A 158 0.15 -10.16 -12.83
C ALA A 158 -0.21 -8.79 -13.44
N ALA A 159 -1.27 -8.16 -12.95
CA ALA A 159 -1.72 -6.86 -13.42
C ALA A 159 -0.69 -5.74 -13.16
N TRP A 160 -0.03 -5.72 -12.00
CA TRP A 160 1.09 -4.82 -11.75
C TRP A 160 2.25 -5.04 -12.74
N ALA A 161 2.60 -6.29 -13.01
CA ALA A 161 3.68 -6.62 -13.96
C ALA A 161 3.34 -6.15 -15.37
N GLU A 162 2.10 -6.36 -15.82
CA GLU A 162 1.60 -5.91 -17.12
C GLU A 162 1.58 -4.37 -17.20
N TRP A 163 1.11 -3.68 -16.17
CA TRP A 163 1.08 -2.23 -16.13
C TRP A 163 2.50 -1.64 -16.21
N PHE A 164 3.46 -2.15 -15.42
CA PHE A 164 4.84 -1.70 -15.50
C PHE A 164 5.44 -1.93 -16.88
N ALA A 165 5.18 -3.09 -17.49
CA ALA A 165 5.66 -3.43 -18.83
C ALA A 165 5.06 -2.50 -19.90
N SER A 166 3.75 -2.18 -19.80
CA SER A 166 3.05 -1.31 -20.76
C SER A 166 3.60 0.11 -20.81
N PHE A 167 4.21 0.57 -19.73
CA PHE A 167 4.79 1.91 -19.64
C PHE A 167 6.34 1.91 -19.60
N ASP A 168 6.99 0.79 -19.90
CA ASP A 168 8.45 0.62 -19.82
C ASP A 168 9.04 1.08 -18.48
N ILE A 169 8.34 0.73 -17.39
CA ILE A 169 8.75 1.08 -16.03
C ILE A 169 9.54 -0.07 -15.43
N GLN A 170 10.73 0.24 -14.91
CA GLN A 170 11.52 -0.67 -14.09
C GLN A 170 11.36 -0.27 -12.62
N PRO A 171 10.41 -0.87 -11.87
CA PRO A 171 10.23 -0.57 -10.46
C PRO A 171 11.38 -1.15 -9.64
N HIS A 172 11.69 -0.55 -8.51
CA HIS A 172 12.55 -1.19 -7.52
C HIS A 172 11.73 -2.27 -6.80
N LEU A 173 12.06 -3.52 -7.08
CA LEU A 173 11.39 -4.66 -6.44
C LEU A 173 11.89 -4.84 -5.01
N VAL A 174 10.95 -4.91 -4.08
CA VAL A 174 11.19 -5.25 -2.67
C VAL A 174 10.39 -6.51 -2.35
N ARG A 175 11.08 -7.57 -1.92
CA ARG A 175 10.42 -8.78 -1.44
C ARG A 175 10.13 -8.66 0.04
N TYR A 176 8.92 -9.00 0.44
CA TYR A 176 8.52 -8.96 1.85
C TYR A 176 9.43 -9.84 2.72
N GLU A 177 9.84 -10.99 2.20
CA GLU A 177 10.70 -11.97 2.87
C GLU A 177 12.09 -11.38 3.17
N GLU A 178 12.65 -10.60 2.25
CA GLU A 178 13.92 -9.87 2.43
C GLU A 178 13.74 -8.74 3.43
N LEU A 179 12.64 -8.00 3.32
CA LEU A 179 12.30 -6.91 4.24
C LEU A 179 12.12 -7.41 5.68
N ASP A 180 11.54 -8.59 5.86
CA ASP A 180 11.34 -9.22 7.19
C ASP A 180 12.67 -9.64 7.84
N THR A 181 13.70 -9.91 7.02
CA THR A 181 15.02 -10.39 7.47
C THR A 181 16.00 -9.23 7.65
N ASP A 182 16.01 -8.27 6.72
CA ASP A 182 16.93 -7.12 6.74
C ASP A 182 16.21 -5.80 6.43
N VAL A 183 15.47 -5.33 7.41
CA VAL A 183 14.74 -4.05 7.34
C VAL A 183 15.66 -2.87 6.97
N VAL A 184 16.87 -2.85 7.50
CA VAL A 184 17.80 -1.72 7.32
C VAL A 184 18.42 -1.75 5.94
N GLY A 185 18.94 -2.90 5.50
CA GLY A 185 19.56 -3.05 4.17
C GLY A 185 18.56 -2.81 3.06
N VAL A 186 17.37 -3.42 3.13
CA VAL A 186 16.30 -3.20 2.13
C VAL A 186 15.87 -1.73 2.08
N THR A 187 15.71 -1.07 3.23
CA THR A 187 15.34 0.36 3.24
C THR A 187 16.44 1.23 2.63
N ARG A 188 17.72 0.92 2.89
CA ARG A 188 18.85 1.62 2.25
C ARG A 188 18.86 1.41 0.73
N GLY A 189 18.62 0.20 0.25
CA GLY A 189 18.49 -0.07 -1.19
C GLY A 189 17.36 0.75 -1.85
N ILE A 190 16.24 0.91 -1.17
CA ILE A 190 15.17 1.81 -1.64
C ILE A 190 15.66 3.26 -1.71
N LEU A 191 16.35 3.76 -0.67
CA LEU A 191 16.88 5.13 -0.68
C LEU A 191 17.88 5.34 -1.81
N GLU A 192 18.80 4.40 -2.03
CA GLU A 192 19.77 4.43 -3.14
C GLU A 192 19.04 4.48 -4.49
N PHE A 193 18.07 3.62 -4.72
CA PHE A 193 17.24 3.65 -5.93
C PHE A 193 16.56 5.02 -6.12
N LEU A 194 16.07 5.63 -5.04
CA LEU A 194 15.43 6.95 -5.09
C LEU A 194 16.45 8.09 -5.27
N GLY A 195 17.75 7.84 -5.08
CA GLY A 195 18.82 8.84 -5.08
C GLY A 195 18.76 9.72 -3.84
N LEU A 196 18.47 9.12 -2.68
CA LEU A 196 18.30 9.81 -1.40
C LEU A 196 19.31 9.26 -0.39
N ASP A 197 19.95 10.16 0.35
CA ASP A 197 20.83 9.81 1.45
C ASP A 197 20.09 9.77 2.78
N LEU A 198 20.39 8.75 3.60
CA LEU A 198 19.89 8.70 4.96
C LEU A 198 20.62 9.77 5.80
N PRO A 199 19.91 10.73 6.42
CA PRO A 199 20.55 11.75 7.21
C PRO A 199 21.32 11.17 8.40
N ILE A 200 22.47 11.78 8.71
CA ILE A 200 23.32 11.36 9.84
C ILE A 200 22.50 11.38 11.14
N GLY A 201 22.58 10.29 11.90
CA GLY A 201 21.85 10.14 13.16
C GLY A 201 20.38 9.70 13.00
N ARG A 202 19.86 9.57 11.78
CA ARG A 202 18.53 8.98 11.55
C ARG A 202 18.57 7.46 11.66
N ALA A 203 17.61 6.92 12.42
CA ALA A 203 17.39 5.48 12.51
C ALA A 203 16.23 5.06 11.60
N ILE A 204 16.39 3.91 10.95
CA ILE A 204 15.31 3.23 10.24
C ILE A 204 14.51 2.43 11.26
N VAL A 205 13.26 2.83 11.50
CA VAL A 205 12.41 2.25 12.55
C VAL A 205 11.12 1.73 11.93
N PRO A 206 10.80 0.44 12.13
CA PRO A 206 9.49 -0.09 11.75
C PRO A 206 8.37 0.63 12.51
N ARG A 207 7.36 1.11 11.79
CA ARG A 207 6.18 1.71 12.39
C ARG A 207 5.19 0.67 12.93
N HIS A 208 5.08 -0.45 12.23
CA HIS A 208 4.18 -1.54 12.57
C HIS A 208 4.97 -2.78 12.99
N LYS A 209 4.35 -3.58 13.85
CA LYS A 209 4.88 -4.89 14.25
C LYS A 209 4.39 -5.95 13.26
N ARG A 210 5.20 -7.00 13.08
CA ARG A 210 4.79 -8.19 12.34
C ARG A 210 3.57 -8.83 13.01
N GLN A 211 2.57 -9.22 12.20
CA GLN A 211 1.35 -9.88 12.66
C GLN A 211 1.37 -11.40 12.46
N ALA A 212 2.33 -11.91 11.68
CA ALA A 212 2.44 -13.35 11.45
C ALA A 212 2.78 -14.06 12.77
N ASP A 213 1.91 -14.95 13.17
CA ASP A 213 1.98 -15.73 14.40
C ASP A 213 1.79 -17.23 14.11
N GLU A 214 1.81 -18.05 15.17
CA GLU A 214 1.62 -19.49 15.09
C GLU A 214 0.30 -19.88 14.40
N LEU A 215 -0.76 -19.11 14.59
CA LEU A 215 -2.06 -19.37 13.95
C LEU A 215 -1.99 -19.24 12.42
N ASN A 216 -1.20 -18.31 11.88
CA ASN A 216 -0.96 -18.23 10.45
C ASN A 216 -0.30 -19.51 9.93
N GLY A 217 0.71 -20.01 10.62
CA GLY A 217 1.38 -21.29 10.27
C GLY A 217 0.40 -22.45 10.27
N GLN A 218 -0.40 -22.60 11.31
CA GLN A 218 -1.41 -23.65 11.44
C GLN A 218 -2.45 -23.60 10.28
N TRP A 219 -2.86 -22.42 9.87
CA TRP A 219 -3.82 -22.25 8.76
C TRP A 219 -3.20 -22.57 7.40
N ILE A 220 -1.95 -22.20 7.19
CA ILE A 220 -1.20 -22.55 5.98
C ILE A 220 -1.06 -24.06 5.85
N ASP A 221 -0.63 -24.73 6.93
CA ASP A 221 -0.46 -26.19 6.95
C ASP A 221 -1.79 -26.92 6.73
N ARG A 222 -2.84 -26.45 7.38
CA ARG A 222 -4.19 -27.01 7.23
C ARG A 222 -4.72 -26.85 5.80
N TYR A 223 -4.48 -25.69 5.17
CA TYR A 223 -4.88 -25.43 3.80
C TYR A 223 -4.16 -26.38 2.83
N ARG A 224 -2.84 -26.51 2.98
CA ARG A 224 -2.01 -27.43 2.17
C ARG A 224 -2.44 -28.89 2.33
N ALA A 225 -2.74 -29.33 3.55
CA ALA A 225 -3.20 -30.69 3.84
C ALA A 225 -4.57 -30.99 3.21
N GLY A 226 -5.46 -30.01 3.10
CA GLY A 226 -6.77 -30.16 2.46
C GLY A 226 -6.68 -30.47 0.96
N PHE A 227 -5.63 -30.04 0.27
CA PHE A 227 -5.39 -30.36 -1.15
C PHE A 227 -4.63 -31.67 -1.37
N THR A 228 -3.93 -32.20 -0.36
CA THR A 228 -3.22 -33.49 -0.47
C THR A 228 -4.14 -34.70 -0.23
N ASN A 229 -5.34 -34.50 0.31
CA ASN A 229 -6.32 -35.55 0.63
C ASN A 229 -7.58 -35.50 -0.25
N GLY A 230 -7.54 -34.83 -1.41
CA GLY A 230 -8.58 -34.94 -2.44
C GLY A 230 -8.52 -36.30 -3.15
N PRO A 231 -9.68 -36.88 -3.61
CA PRO A 231 -9.78 -38.19 -4.14
C PRO A 231 -8.95 -38.42 -5.38
#